data_2945744918dbdec47d2825bb956a3dee
#
_entry.id   2945744918dbdec47d2825bb956a3dee
#
_cell.length_a   1.000
_cell.length_b   1.000
_cell.length_c   1.000
_cell.angle_alpha   90.00
_cell.angle_beta   90.00
_cell.angle_gamma   90.00
#
_symmetry.space_group_name_H-M   'P 1'
#
loop_
_entity.id
_entity.type
_entity.pdbx_description
1 polymer ?
#
loop_
_entity_poly.entity_id
_entity_poly.type
_entity_poly.pdbx_seq_one_letter_code
_entity_poly.pdbx_strand_id
1 'polypeptide(L)'
;RGSRVDTRFDLFVKKMIQQTSKDESSRECIQAAICLLDQGMGLLGLISDEAYNSHLAVASNASIGGHYRHCLDHFHCLLLGLETGLIDYDDRPRNLSVEMDRSKAMEESVRLKNALSVLSGEMISNPVGVRCKVHYEMDRSQEVSSTFAREIMYVVAHGVHHFALISVMANVMDFPLPSDFGVAPS
;
A
#
# COMPACT_ATOMS: atom_id res chain seq x y z
N ARG A 1 -25.93 20.91 47.23
CA ARG A 1 -25.50 19.51 47.09
C ARG A 1 -25.05 19.35 45.67
N GLY A 2 -23.73 19.50 45.44
CA GLY A 2 -23.13 19.24 44.13
C GLY A 2 -23.03 17.74 43.89
N SER A 3 -23.56 17.24 42.78
CA SER A 3 -23.41 15.89 42.33
C SER A 3 -21.92 15.63 42.08
N ARG A 4 -21.31 14.72 42.80
CA ARG A 4 -19.98 14.17 42.42
C ARG A 4 -20.17 13.47 41.09
N VAL A 5 -19.69 14.09 40.03
CA VAL A 5 -19.53 13.43 38.74
C VAL A 5 -18.56 12.24 38.96
N ASP A 6 -19.00 11.05 38.59
CA ASP A 6 -18.18 9.84 38.73
C ASP A 6 -17.03 9.89 37.72
N THR A 7 -15.92 10.48 38.14
CA THR A 7 -14.70 10.63 37.32
C THR A 7 -14.17 9.33 36.75
N ARG A 8 -14.51 8.17 37.35
CA ARG A 8 -14.14 6.84 36.83
C ARG A 8 -14.97 6.46 35.62
N PHE A 9 -16.27 6.76 35.64
CA PHE A 9 -17.17 6.49 34.51
C PHE A 9 -16.81 7.36 33.31
N ASP A 10 -16.57 8.67 33.52
CA ASP A 10 -16.14 9.57 32.46
C ASP A 10 -14.80 9.15 31.83
N LEU A 11 -13.86 8.68 32.65
CA LEU A 11 -12.57 8.17 32.16
C LEU A 11 -12.74 6.87 31.37
N PHE A 12 -13.63 5.99 31.79
CA PHE A 12 -13.99 4.76 31.07
C PHE A 12 -14.65 5.07 29.73
N VAL A 13 -15.63 5.98 29.69
CA VAL A 13 -16.29 6.40 28.43
C VAL A 13 -15.28 7.04 27.47
N LYS A 14 -14.39 7.92 27.95
CA LYS A 14 -13.33 8.51 27.13
C LYS A 14 -12.40 7.44 26.54
N LYS A 15 -11.99 6.43 27.32
CA LYS A 15 -11.17 5.33 26.82
C LYS A 15 -11.91 4.50 25.77
N MET A 16 -13.19 4.22 25.96
CA MET A 16 -14.00 3.51 24.98
C MET A 16 -14.13 4.29 23.67
N ILE A 17 -14.42 5.60 23.74
CA ILE A 17 -14.48 6.46 22.56
C ILE A 17 -13.14 6.49 21.82
N GLN A 18 -12.01 6.61 22.54
CA GLN A 18 -10.68 6.54 21.94
C GLN A 18 -10.38 5.20 21.29
N GLN A 19 -10.79 4.09 21.90
CA GLN A 19 -10.59 2.75 21.35
C GLN A 19 -11.43 2.54 20.08
N THR A 20 -12.71 2.95 20.09
CA THR A 20 -13.61 2.86 18.93
C THR A 20 -13.08 3.68 17.77
N SER A 21 -12.66 4.93 18.02
CA SER A 21 -12.06 5.80 17.01
C SER A 21 -10.76 5.24 16.42
N LYS A 22 -9.92 4.60 17.24
CA LYS A 22 -8.70 3.94 16.79
C LYS A 22 -8.99 2.72 15.91
N ASP A 23 -10.00 1.93 16.28
CA ASP A 23 -10.42 0.77 15.49
C ASP A 23 -11.00 1.18 14.13
N GLU A 24 -11.78 2.26 14.09
CA GLU A 24 -12.34 2.83 12.86
C GLU A 24 -11.24 3.34 11.93
N SER A 25 -10.33 4.17 12.41
CA SER A 25 -9.17 4.66 11.65
C SER A 25 -8.28 3.51 11.13
N SER A 26 -8.11 2.45 11.91
CA SER A 26 -7.37 1.25 11.51
C SER A 26 -8.05 0.53 10.34
N ARG A 27 -9.39 0.41 10.38
CA ARG A 27 -10.17 -0.19 9.29
C ARG A 27 -10.10 0.64 8.03
N GLU A 28 -10.14 1.97 8.14
CA GLU A 28 -10.00 2.87 7.00
C GLU A 28 -8.65 2.74 6.30
N CYS A 29 -7.54 2.59 7.05
CA CYS A 29 -6.23 2.33 6.47
C CYS A 29 -6.19 1.02 5.67
N ILE A 30 -6.73 -0.07 6.23
CA ILE A 30 -6.82 -1.37 5.54
C ILE A 30 -7.70 -1.24 4.28
N GLN A 31 -8.84 -0.57 4.41
CA GLN A 31 -9.75 -0.36 3.28
C GLN A 31 -9.11 0.46 2.17
N ALA A 32 -8.33 1.50 2.49
CA ALA A 32 -7.58 2.28 1.50
C ALA A 32 -6.58 1.41 0.73
N ALA A 33 -5.88 0.50 1.41
CA ALA A 33 -4.96 -0.45 0.78
C ALA A 33 -5.68 -1.42 -0.16
N ILE A 34 -6.84 -1.94 0.27
CA ILE A 34 -7.70 -2.81 -0.55
C ILE A 34 -8.22 -2.06 -1.78
N CYS A 35 -8.71 -0.82 -1.62
CA CYS A 35 -9.18 0.01 -2.74
C CYS A 35 -8.08 0.28 -3.77
N LEU A 36 -6.84 0.51 -3.33
CA LEU A 36 -5.72 0.68 -4.25
C LEU A 36 -5.45 -0.59 -5.06
N LEU A 37 -5.46 -1.77 -4.42
CA LEU A 37 -5.32 -3.05 -5.14
C LEU A 37 -6.49 -3.28 -6.10
N ASP A 38 -7.73 -2.93 -5.73
CA ASP A 38 -8.91 -3.03 -6.61
C ASP A 38 -8.77 -2.11 -7.83
N GLN A 39 -8.28 -0.89 -7.64
CA GLN A 39 -7.98 0.04 -8.74
C GLN A 39 -6.93 -0.55 -9.68
N GLY A 40 -5.87 -1.16 -9.13
CA GLY A 40 -4.84 -1.85 -9.90
C GLY A 40 -5.37 -3.06 -10.68
N MET A 41 -6.19 -3.89 -10.06
CA MET A 41 -6.85 -5.02 -10.74
C MET A 41 -7.77 -4.55 -11.86
N GLY A 42 -8.47 -3.42 -11.67
CA GLY A 42 -9.23 -2.76 -12.72
C GLY A 42 -8.38 -2.38 -13.93
N LEU A 43 -7.20 -1.79 -13.71
CA LEU A 43 -6.21 -1.52 -14.76
C LEU A 43 -5.82 -2.80 -15.50
N LEU A 44 -5.46 -3.88 -14.77
CA LEU A 44 -5.06 -5.16 -15.38
C LEU A 44 -6.19 -5.78 -16.23
N GLY A 45 -7.44 -5.53 -15.89
CA GLY A 45 -8.60 -5.98 -16.67
C GLY A 45 -8.81 -5.20 -17.97
N LEU A 46 -8.30 -3.97 -18.04
CA LEU A 46 -8.49 -3.08 -19.19
C LEU A 46 -7.33 -3.13 -20.17
N ILE A 47 -6.09 -3.22 -19.70
CA ILE A 47 -4.87 -3.10 -20.51
C ILE A 47 -4.55 -4.40 -21.26
N SER A 48 -3.98 -4.30 -22.46
CA SER A 48 -3.44 -5.45 -23.20
C SER A 48 -2.08 -5.91 -22.64
N ASP A 49 -1.69 -7.15 -22.94
CA ASP A 49 -0.37 -7.68 -22.58
C ASP A 49 0.76 -6.90 -23.25
N GLU A 50 0.55 -6.45 -24.48
CA GLU A 50 1.50 -5.60 -25.21
C GLU A 50 1.71 -4.26 -24.52
N ALA A 51 0.64 -3.56 -24.17
CA ALA A 51 0.73 -2.27 -23.46
C ALA A 51 1.30 -2.44 -22.05
N TYR A 52 0.97 -3.53 -21.34
CA TYR A 52 1.53 -3.85 -20.02
C TYR A 52 3.05 -3.98 -20.04
N ASN A 53 3.60 -4.57 -21.12
CA ASN A 53 5.03 -4.84 -21.30
C ASN A 53 5.78 -3.76 -22.09
N SER A 54 5.09 -2.76 -22.66
CA SER A 54 5.72 -1.71 -23.45
C SER A 54 6.61 -0.81 -22.60
N HIS A 55 7.86 -0.64 -23.03
CA HIS A 55 8.83 0.25 -22.40
C HIS A 55 8.73 1.66 -22.99
N LEU A 56 8.53 2.67 -22.15
CA LEU A 56 8.34 4.05 -22.58
C LEU A 56 9.49 4.96 -22.17
N ALA A 57 10.08 5.67 -23.13
CA ALA A 57 11.16 6.63 -22.89
C ALA A 57 10.75 7.73 -21.90
N VAL A 58 9.49 8.17 -21.91
CA VAL A 58 8.93 9.18 -20.99
C VAL A 58 8.96 8.71 -19.53
N ALA A 59 8.97 7.40 -19.29
CA ALA A 59 9.04 6.78 -17.96
C ALA A 59 10.42 6.15 -17.70
N SER A 60 11.50 6.78 -18.16
CA SER A 60 12.87 6.26 -18.01
C SER A 60 13.04 4.81 -18.52
N ASN A 61 12.37 4.48 -19.59
CA ASN A 61 12.34 3.15 -20.19
C ASN A 61 11.72 2.06 -19.30
N ALA A 62 10.83 2.45 -18.36
CA ALA A 62 10.05 1.52 -17.57
C ALA A 62 8.80 1.07 -18.33
N SER A 63 8.23 -0.08 -17.90
CA SER A 63 6.93 -0.58 -18.34
C SER A 63 5.86 -0.38 -17.28
N ILE A 64 4.58 -0.47 -17.66
CA ILE A 64 3.47 -0.49 -16.69
C ILE A 64 3.64 -1.70 -15.76
N GLY A 65 4.02 -2.86 -16.29
CA GLY A 65 4.30 -4.05 -15.50
C GLY A 65 5.40 -3.84 -14.46
N GLY A 66 6.47 -3.12 -14.80
CA GLY A 66 7.54 -2.76 -13.88
C GLY A 66 7.06 -1.88 -12.71
N HIS A 67 6.27 -0.84 -12.99
CA HIS A 67 5.66 0.00 -11.97
C HIS A 67 4.65 -0.77 -11.11
N TYR A 68 3.82 -1.60 -11.73
CA TYR A 68 2.82 -2.40 -11.05
C TYR A 68 3.46 -3.42 -10.10
N ARG A 69 4.44 -4.21 -10.60
CA ARG A 69 5.21 -5.14 -9.75
C ARG A 69 5.85 -4.40 -8.57
N HIS A 70 6.40 -3.21 -8.80
CA HIS A 70 7.03 -2.43 -7.73
C HIS A 70 6.03 -2.07 -6.61
N CYS A 71 4.79 -1.72 -6.96
CA CYS A 71 3.73 -1.52 -5.97
C CYS A 71 3.46 -2.81 -5.18
N LEU A 72 3.29 -3.95 -5.86
CA LEU A 72 3.01 -5.23 -5.21
C LEU A 72 4.15 -5.68 -4.30
N ASP A 73 5.42 -5.43 -4.68
CA ASP A 73 6.59 -5.70 -3.85
C ASP A 73 6.51 -4.96 -2.50
N HIS A 74 6.01 -3.72 -2.46
CA HIS A 74 5.85 -2.97 -1.21
C HIS A 74 4.77 -3.58 -0.31
N PHE A 75 3.64 -4.01 -0.89
CA PHE A 75 2.62 -4.75 -0.14
C PHE A 75 3.16 -6.08 0.40
N HIS A 76 3.98 -6.77 -0.38
CA HIS A 76 4.62 -8.02 0.05
C HIS A 76 5.53 -7.78 1.26
N CYS A 77 6.44 -6.80 1.20
CA CYS A 77 7.30 -6.44 2.33
C CYS A 77 6.49 -6.02 3.56
N LEU A 78 5.43 -5.24 3.36
CA LEU A 78 4.52 -4.83 4.42
C LEU A 78 3.94 -6.05 5.16
N LEU A 79 3.35 -6.99 4.42
CA LEU A 79 2.71 -8.18 5.01
C LEU A 79 3.71 -9.12 5.68
N LEU A 80 4.91 -9.28 5.10
CA LEU A 80 5.98 -10.06 5.71
C LEU A 80 6.44 -9.44 7.04
N GLY A 81 6.41 -8.12 7.14
CA GLY A 81 6.73 -7.39 8.37
C GLY A 81 5.82 -7.71 9.56
N LEU A 82 4.58 -8.19 9.33
CA LEU A 82 3.71 -8.67 10.41
C LEU A 82 4.26 -9.91 11.11
N GLU A 83 4.90 -10.80 10.36
CA GLU A 83 5.44 -12.04 10.89
C GLU A 83 6.81 -11.82 11.55
N THR A 84 7.62 -10.95 10.94
CA THR A 84 9.03 -10.77 11.33
C THR A 84 9.24 -9.63 12.33
N GLY A 85 8.28 -8.71 12.47
CA GLY A 85 8.45 -7.46 13.24
C GLY A 85 9.32 -6.40 12.54
N LEU A 86 9.78 -6.67 11.30
CA LEU A 86 10.62 -5.78 10.50
C LEU A 86 10.13 -5.74 9.06
N ILE A 87 9.78 -4.55 8.57
CA ILE A 87 9.49 -4.30 7.15
C ILE A 87 10.79 -3.89 6.48
N ASP A 88 11.31 -4.70 5.57
CA ASP A 88 12.50 -4.39 4.80
C ASP A 88 12.15 -4.05 3.35
N TYR A 89 12.11 -2.76 3.02
CA TYR A 89 11.78 -2.29 1.67
C TYR A 89 12.94 -2.42 0.67
N ASP A 90 14.14 -2.77 1.12
CA ASP A 90 15.28 -3.04 0.25
C ASP A 90 15.33 -4.51 -0.20
N ASP A 91 14.80 -5.44 0.63
CA ASP A 91 14.72 -6.88 0.34
C ASP A 91 13.38 -7.25 -0.30
N ARG A 92 13.13 -6.66 -1.48
CA ARG A 92 11.91 -6.92 -2.27
C ARG A 92 12.07 -8.14 -3.16
N PRO A 93 10.99 -8.91 -3.39
CA PRO A 93 11.03 -10.12 -4.24
C PRO A 93 11.47 -9.86 -5.68
N ARG A 94 11.13 -8.71 -6.27
CA ARG A 94 11.42 -8.33 -7.67
C ARG A 94 11.04 -9.44 -8.66
N ASN A 95 9.84 -10.01 -8.48
CA ASN A 95 9.38 -11.15 -9.25
C ASN A 95 9.11 -10.76 -10.72
N LEU A 96 9.99 -11.16 -11.62
CA LEU A 96 9.88 -10.86 -13.04
C LEU A 96 8.63 -11.48 -13.69
N SER A 97 8.10 -12.58 -13.18
CA SER A 97 6.85 -13.11 -13.72
C SER A 97 5.66 -12.19 -13.51
N VAL A 98 5.62 -11.48 -12.39
CA VAL A 98 4.59 -10.44 -12.12
C VAL A 98 4.79 -9.23 -13.02
N GLU A 99 6.05 -8.86 -13.31
CA GLU A 99 6.38 -7.74 -14.18
C GLU A 99 5.98 -7.99 -15.64
N MET A 100 6.11 -9.23 -16.13
CA MET A 100 5.95 -9.57 -17.55
C MET A 100 4.63 -10.27 -17.88
N ASP A 101 3.93 -10.81 -16.90
CA ASP A 101 2.67 -11.54 -17.07
C ASP A 101 1.56 -10.88 -16.25
N ARG A 102 0.66 -10.22 -16.96
CA ARG A 102 -0.50 -9.53 -16.38
C ARG A 102 -1.39 -10.47 -15.57
N SER A 103 -1.51 -11.74 -15.97
CA SER A 103 -2.28 -12.74 -15.23
C SER A 103 -1.62 -13.06 -13.88
N LYS A 104 -0.29 -13.12 -13.83
CA LYS A 104 0.45 -13.29 -12.58
C LYS A 104 0.34 -12.08 -11.67
N ALA A 105 0.35 -10.89 -12.24
CA ALA A 105 0.08 -9.66 -11.50
C ALA A 105 -1.32 -9.66 -10.88
N MET A 106 -2.33 -10.13 -11.62
CA MET A 106 -3.71 -10.27 -11.12
C MET A 106 -3.77 -11.30 -9.97
N GLU A 107 -3.19 -12.49 -10.14
CA GLU A 107 -3.14 -13.53 -9.11
C GLU A 107 -2.51 -12.98 -7.81
N GLU A 108 -1.38 -12.28 -7.92
CA GLU A 108 -0.67 -11.70 -6.78
C GLU A 108 -1.48 -10.59 -6.11
N SER A 109 -2.15 -9.72 -6.89
CA SER A 109 -3.03 -8.68 -6.35
C SER A 109 -4.17 -9.26 -5.52
N VAL A 110 -4.81 -10.32 -6.02
CA VAL A 110 -5.87 -11.03 -5.28
C VAL A 110 -5.32 -11.64 -3.99
N ARG A 111 -4.13 -12.26 -4.03
CA ARG A 111 -3.49 -12.86 -2.87
C ARG A 111 -3.21 -11.81 -1.79
N LEU A 112 -2.63 -10.67 -2.16
CA LEU A 112 -2.31 -9.57 -1.25
C LEU A 112 -3.58 -8.93 -0.67
N LYS A 113 -4.61 -8.71 -1.50
CA LYS A 113 -5.92 -8.21 -1.06
C LYS A 113 -6.55 -9.12 -0.01
N ASN A 114 -6.55 -10.45 -0.25
CA ASN A 114 -7.10 -11.42 0.69
C ASN A 114 -6.32 -11.39 2.02
N ALA A 115 -5.00 -11.27 1.98
CA ALA A 115 -4.17 -11.15 3.18
C ALA A 115 -4.47 -9.86 3.97
N LEU A 116 -4.69 -8.73 3.29
CA LEU A 116 -5.09 -7.48 3.93
C LEU A 116 -6.49 -7.58 4.56
N SER A 117 -7.42 -8.27 3.93
CA SER A 117 -8.82 -8.35 4.37
C SER A 117 -9.03 -9.06 5.70
N VAL A 118 -8.07 -9.88 6.13
CA VAL A 118 -8.12 -10.60 7.42
C VAL A 118 -7.40 -9.88 8.55
N LEU A 119 -6.78 -8.71 8.28
CA LEU A 119 -6.11 -7.92 9.30
C LEU A 119 -7.12 -7.26 10.23
N SER A 120 -6.77 -7.22 11.52
CA SER A 120 -7.56 -6.51 12.54
C SER A 120 -6.90 -5.17 12.93
N GLY A 121 -7.69 -4.26 13.49
CA GLY A 121 -7.17 -3.00 14.02
C GLY A 121 -6.11 -3.19 15.10
N GLU A 122 -6.20 -4.26 15.89
CA GLU A 122 -5.19 -4.62 16.88
C GLU A 122 -3.85 -4.99 16.22
N MET A 123 -3.87 -5.83 15.18
CA MET A 123 -2.66 -6.25 14.46
C MET A 123 -1.90 -5.06 13.86
N ILE A 124 -2.59 -4.11 13.23
CA ILE A 124 -1.95 -2.98 12.57
C ILE A 124 -1.54 -1.85 13.52
N SER A 125 -2.00 -1.89 14.78
CA SER A 125 -1.58 -0.94 15.82
C SER A 125 -0.22 -1.27 16.44
N ASN A 126 0.31 -2.46 16.18
CA ASN A 126 1.59 -2.89 16.73
C ASN A 126 2.77 -2.07 16.20
N PRO A 127 3.79 -1.82 17.03
CA PRO A 127 5.05 -1.26 16.56
C PRO A 127 5.75 -2.24 15.63
N VAL A 128 6.47 -1.70 14.65
CA VAL A 128 7.26 -2.45 13.67
C VAL A 128 8.54 -1.70 13.37
N GLY A 129 9.64 -2.42 13.13
CA GLY A 129 10.86 -1.87 12.54
C GLY A 129 10.67 -1.65 11.05
N VAL A 130 11.30 -0.61 10.51
CA VAL A 130 11.31 -0.33 9.07
C VAL A 130 12.75 -0.14 8.62
N ARG A 131 13.14 -0.86 7.58
CA ARG A 131 14.47 -0.76 6.99
C ARG A 131 14.37 -0.35 5.52
N CYS A 132 15.08 0.71 5.16
CA CYS A 132 15.21 1.14 3.77
C CYS A 132 16.44 2.04 3.57
N LYS A 133 16.93 2.10 2.33
CA LYS A 133 17.89 3.12 1.90
C LYS A 133 17.14 4.43 1.65
N VAL A 134 17.64 5.51 2.21
CA VAL A 134 17.03 6.84 2.07
C VAL A 134 17.76 7.73 1.06
N HIS A 135 18.92 7.28 0.55
CA HIS A 135 19.71 7.99 -0.45
C HIS A 135 20.54 7.03 -1.30
N TYR A 136 20.72 7.32 -2.59
CA TYR A 136 21.47 6.44 -3.54
C TYR A 136 22.92 6.19 -3.16
N GLU A 137 23.59 7.17 -2.58
CA GLU A 137 25.02 7.08 -2.20
C GLU A 137 25.24 6.40 -0.84
N MET A 138 24.18 5.99 -0.15
CA MET A 138 24.31 5.28 1.12
C MET A 138 24.52 3.80 0.89
N ASP A 139 25.62 3.27 1.45
CA ASP A 139 25.92 1.83 1.41
C ASP A 139 25.02 1.01 2.36
N ARG A 140 24.42 1.67 3.36
CA ARG A 140 23.66 1.01 4.43
C ARG A 140 22.21 1.49 4.44
N SER A 141 21.30 0.54 4.60
CA SER A 141 19.89 0.82 4.94
C SER A 141 19.80 1.43 6.34
N GLN A 142 18.86 2.36 6.52
CA GLN A 142 18.50 2.90 7.83
C GLN A 142 17.38 2.08 8.42
N GLU A 143 17.41 1.90 9.75
CA GLU A 143 16.34 1.21 10.48
C GLU A 143 15.72 2.19 11.46
N VAL A 144 14.41 2.34 11.44
CA VAL A 144 13.63 3.22 12.28
C VAL A 144 12.41 2.50 12.84
N SER A 145 11.90 2.98 13.97
CA SER A 145 10.64 2.49 14.52
C SER A 145 9.45 3.15 13.84
N SER A 146 8.40 2.35 13.60
CA SER A 146 7.13 2.80 13.04
C SER A 146 5.96 2.02 13.66
N THR A 147 4.76 2.17 13.10
CA THR A 147 3.61 1.30 13.36
C THR A 147 3.13 0.72 12.04
N PHE A 148 2.54 -0.47 12.10
CA PHE A 148 2.06 -1.11 10.89
C PHE A 148 0.98 -0.28 10.17
N ALA A 149 0.10 0.41 10.91
CA ALA A 149 -0.89 1.32 10.33
C ALA A 149 -0.25 2.46 9.54
N ARG A 150 0.81 3.08 10.08
CA ARG A 150 1.57 4.12 9.38
C ARG A 150 2.22 3.58 8.11
N GLU A 151 2.72 2.35 8.14
CA GLU A 151 3.33 1.72 6.97
C GLU A 151 2.29 1.32 5.90
N ILE A 152 1.07 0.94 6.29
CA ILE A 152 -0.05 0.81 5.32
C ILE A 152 -0.27 2.14 4.59
N MET A 153 -0.35 3.26 5.30
CA MET A 153 -0.52 4.58 4.70
C MET A 153 0.63 4.94 3.75
N TYR A 154 1.86 4.58 4.12
CA TYR A 154 3.04 4.78 3.26
C TYR A 154 2.91 3.98 1.95
N VAL A 155 2.61 2.69 2.04
CA VAL A 155 2.48 1.82 0.86
C VAL A 155 1.34 2.28 -0.04
N VAL A 156 0.22 2.74 0.53
CA VAL A 156 -0.89 3.34 -0.23
C VAL A 156 -0.44 4.61 -0.96
N ALA A 157 0.19 5.55 -0.27
CA ALA A 157 0.66 6.79 -0.88
C ALA A 157 1.71 6.53 -1.97
N HIS A 158 2.62 5.57 -1.74
CA HIS A 158 3.61 5.14 -2.71
C HIS A 158 2.97 4.49 -3.94
N GLY A 159 1.96 3.63 -3.73
CA GLY A 159 1.19 3.02 -4.81
C GLY A 159 0.41 4.05 -5.65
N VAL A 160 -0.23 5.04 -5.02
CA VAL A 160 -0.89 6.16 -5.72
C VAL A 160 0.11 6.92 -6.58
N HIS A 161 1.33 7.18 -6.07
CA HIS A 161 2.40 7.82 -6.86
C HIS A 161 2.73 7.02 -8.14
N HIS A 162 2.91 5.68 -8.02
CA HIS A 162 3.17 4.83 -9.19
C HIS A 162 1.96 4.73 -10.12
N PHE A 163 0.74 4.73 -9.60
CA PHE A 163 -0.46 4.74 -10.44
C PHE A 163 -0.62 6.06 -11.21
N ALA A 164 -0.21 7.19 -10.63
CA ALA A 164 -0.12 8.45 -11.37
C ALA A 164 0.90 8.38 -12.52
N LEU A 165 2.06 7.74 -12.32
CA LEU A 165 3.01 7.48 -13.42
C LEU A 165 2.42 6.55 -14.48
N ILE A 166 1.73 5.48 -14.09
CA ILE A 166 1.01 4.60 -15.02
C ILE A 166 -0.06 5.37 -15.81
N SER A 167 -0.77 6.31 -15.16
CA SER A 167 -1.75 7.17 -15.85
C SER A 167 -1.09 8.02 -16.94
N VAL A 168 0.08 8.59 -16.68
CA VAL A 168 0.86 9.32 -17.71
C VAL A 168 1.27 8.39 -18.85
N MET A 169 1.75 7.18 -18.54
CA MET A 169 2.14 6.17 -19.53
C MET A 169 0.95 5.75 -20.39
N ALA A 170 -0.20 5.50 -19.78
CA ALA A 170 -1.44 5.16 -20.49
C ALA A 170 -1.88 6.27 -21.46
N ASN A 171 -1.79 7.53 -21.04
CA ASN A 171 -2.08 8.68 -21.91
C ASN A 171 -1.13 8.77 -23.11
N VAL A 172 0.16 8.46 -22.93
CA VAL A 172 1.13 8.41 -24.05
C VAL A 172 0.81 7.30 -25.05
N MET A 173 0.18 6.22 -24.58
CA MET A 173 -0.25 5.09 -25.43
C MET A 173 -1.68 5.24 -25.97
N ASP A 174 -2.31 6.41 -25.81
CA ASP A 174 -3.71 6.67 -26.17
C ASP A 174 -4.69 5.65 -25.51
N PHE A 175 -4.37 5.21 -24.31
CA PHE A 175 -5.18 4.24 -23.56
C PHE A 175 -5.96 4.96 -22.45
N PRO A 176 -7.31 5.03 -22.54
CA PRO A 176 -8.11 5.73 -21.55
C PRO A 176 -8.21 4.96 -20.23
N LEU A 177 -7.87 5.61 -19.12
CA LEU A 177 -8.10 5.12 -17.77
C LEU A 177 -9.25 5.88 -17.09
N PRO A 178 -9.86 5.33 -16.04
CA PRO A 178 -10.81 6.06 -15.20
C PRO A 178 -10.18 7.38 -14.68
N SER A 179 -10.99 8.43 -14.60
CA SER A 179 -10.50 9.79 -14.26
C SER A 179 -9.93 9.91 -12.84
N ASP A 180 -10.26 8.97 -11.96
CA ASP A 180 -9.79 8.86 -10.58
C ASP A 180 -8.60 7.91 -10.42
N PHE A 181 -8.12 7.27 -11.50
CA PHE A 181 -7.00 6.34 -11.44
C PHE A 181 -5.69 7.08 -11.09
N GLY A 182 -5.06 6.69 -9.99
CA GLY A 182 -3.81 7.28 -9.51
C GLY A 182 -3.94 8.70 -8.98
N VAL A 183 -5.16 9.16 -8.69
CA VAL A 183 -5.41 10.48 -8.11
C VAL A 183 -5.28 10.41 -6.60
N ALA A 184 -4.46 11.31 -6.02
CA ALA A 184 -4.33 11.42 -4.58
C ALA A 184 -5.61 11.99 -3.97
N PRO A 185 -6.04 11.51 -2.77
CA PRO A 185 -7.27 11.95 -2.12
C PRO A 185 -7.18 13.36 -1.51
N SER A 186 -6.00 13.99 -1.50
CA SER A 186 -5.74 15.32 -0.91
C SER A 186 -4.96 16.21 -1.86
#